data_f9434dd1e515d0a822948f6f13b4ef8d
#
_entry.id   f9434dd1e515d0a822948f6f13b4ef8d
#
_cell.length_a   1.000
_cell.length_b   1.000
_cell.length_c   1.000
_cell.angle_alpha   90.00
_cell.angle_beta   90.00
_cell.angle_gamma   90.00
#
_symmetry.space_group_name_H-M   'P 1'
#
loop_
_entity.id
_entity.type
_entity.pdbx_description
1 polymer ?
#
loop_
_entity_poly.entity_id
_entity_poly.type
_entity_poly.pdbx_seq_one_letter_code
_entity_poly.pdbx_strand_id
1 'polypeptide(L)'
;MSGVRTTGVVKRFGDRAVLDGFALDVAPGEFVALLGGSGSGKTTFLRILAGLEQHDDGTVETPGQRTVVFQEPRLVAAKRVRDNVLLGQRATAATRRAASAALAEVGLAGRERSWPTTLSGGEAQRVALARALVREPRLLLLDEPFAALDALTRIRMQALVARLARVHRPAVLLVTHDVDEAILLADRVAVLRDGKVGAEVEVPFARPRRRGVPGFGDLRRGLLAELGVEEAIGVA
;
A
#
# COMPACT_ATOMS: atom_id res chain seq x y z
N MET A 1 -3.17 12.91 16.05
CA MET A 1 -3.84 12.73 14.74
C MET A 1 -3.68 11.29 14.32
N SER A 2 -4.70 10.68 13.77
CA SER A 2 -4.70 9.25 13.42
C SER A 2 -4.82 8.97 11.91
N GLY A 3 -4.93 10.00 11.09
CA GLY A 3 -4.98 9.94 9.62
C GLY A 3 -3.88 10.77 8.95
N VAL A 4 -3.92 10.86 7.64
CA VAL A 4 -3.06 11.71 6.80
C VAL A 4 -3.85 12.96 6.41
N ARG A 5 -3.20 14.12 6.43
CA ARG A 5 -3.71 15.35 5.82
C ARG A 5 -2.57 16.02 5.05
N THR A 6 -2.85 16.34 3.79
CA THR A 6 -1.88 17.06 2.96
C THR A 6 -2.54 18.18 2.18
N THR A 7 -1.83 19.30 2.06
CA THR A 7 -2.36 20.47 1.34
C THR A 7 -1.25 21.12 0.54
N GLY A 8 -1.48 21.28 -0.76
CA GLY A 8 -0.62 22.02 -1.66
C GLY A 8 0.81 21.48 -1.79
N VAL A 9 1.00 20.16 -1.63
CA VAL A 9 2.33 19.55 -1.62
C VAL A 9 3.00 19.70 -2.98
N VAL A 10 4.19 20.28 -2.96
CA VAL A 10 5.06 20.43 -4.15
C VAL A 10 6.31 19.58 -3.95
N LYS A 11 6.71 18.85 -5.00
CA LYS A 11 7.99 18.17 -5.07
C LYS A 11 8.59 18.28 -6.46
N ARG A 12 9.83 18.79 -6.52
CA ARG A 12 10.60 18.94 -7.75
C ARG A 12 11.86 18.08 -7.74
N PHE A 13 12.26 17.62 -8.88
CA PHE A 13 13.57 17.02 -9.13
C PHE A 13 14.20 17.77 -10.32
N GLY A 14 15.17 18.63 -10.03
CA GLY A 14 15.64 19.63 -10.98
C GLY A 14 14.49 20.54 -11.42
N ASP A 15 14.31 20.74 -12.71
CA ASP A 15 13.27 21.59 -13.27
C ASP A 15 11.88 20.90 -13.35
N ARG A 16 11.80 19.59 -13.10
CA ARG A 16 10.58 18.84 -13.23
C ARG A 16 9.82 18.81 -11.91
N ALA A 17 8.60 19.39 -11.90
CA ALA A 17 7.63 19.17 -10.83
C ALA A 17 7.01 17.77 -10.99
N VAL A 18 7.13 16.94 -9.93
CA VAL A 18 6.55 15.59 -9.86
C VAL A 18 5.25 15.62 -9.07
N LEU A 19 5.18 16.47 -8.05
CA LEU A 19 3.95 16.87 -7.37
C LEU A 19 3.85 18.39 -7.48
N ASP A 20 2.66 18.92 -7.80
CA ASP A 20 2.43 20.33 -8.04
C ASP A 20 1.12 20.81 -7.42
N GLY A 21 1.17 21.17 -6.14
CA GLY A 21 -0.01 21.52 -5.37
C GLY A 21 -0.89 20.30 -5.02
N PHE A 22 -0.27 19.14 -4.83
CA PHE A 22 -0.96 17.89 -4.52
C PHE A 22 -1.61 17.94 -3.14
N ALA A 23 -2.86 17.48 -3.05
CA ALA A 23 -3.59 17.34 -1.79
C ALA A 23 -4.33 16.00 -1.77
N LEU A 24 -4.21 15.25 -0.66
CA LEU A 24 -4.92 14.01 -0.40
C LEU A 24 -4.98 13.78 1.11
N ASP A 25 -6.18 13.52 1.60
CA ASP A 25 -6.40 13.13 2.99
C ASP A 25 -6.72 11.64 3.06
N VAL A 26 -6.31 10.99 4.15
CA VAL A 26 -6.70 9.61 4.46
C VAL A 26 -7.21 9.58 5.90
N ALA A 27 -8.48 9.26 6.07
CA ALA A 27 -9.09 9.21 7.40
C ALA A 27 -8.58 7.99 8.21
N PRO A 28 -8.67 8.02 9.55
CA PRO A 28 -8.34 6.86 10.38
C PRO A 28 -9.22 5.66 10.01
N GLY A 29 -8.58 4.53 9.72
CA GLY A 29 -9.28 3.29 9.33
C GLY A 29 -9.77 3.27 7.88
N GLU A 30 -9.58 4.35 7.11
CA GLU A 30 -9.88 4.42 5.69
C GLU A 30 -8.79 3.73 4.87
N PHE A 31 -9.19 3.05 3.81
CA PHE A 31 -8.31 2.47 2.82
C PHE A 31 -8.42 3.26 1.51
N VAL A 32 -7.41 4.07 1.20
CA VAL A 32 -7.35 4.84 -0.04
C VAL A 32 -6.35 4.20 -1.01
N ALA A 33 -6.73 4.07 -2.28
CA ALA A 33 -5.81 3.71 -3.35
C ALA A 33 -5.44 4.96 -4.15
N LEU A 34 -4.14 5.15 -4.40
CA LEU A 34 -3.61 6.17 -5.30
C LEU A 34 -3.22 5.50 -6.61
N LEU A 35 -4.03 5.72 -7.64
CA LEU A 35 -3.80 5.26 -9.00
C LEU A 35 -3.04 6.31 -9.82
N GLY A 36 -2.33 5.87 -10.84
CA GLY A 36 -1.67 6.75 -11.80
C GLY A 36 -0.68 6.00 -12.65
N GLY A 37 -0.29 6.58 -13.77
CA GLY A 37 0.71 6.02 -14.68
C GLY A 37 2.10 5.88 -14.04
N SER A 38 3.00 5.16 -14.70
CA SER A 38 4.40 5.06 -14.28
C SER A 38 5.05 6.44 -14.29
N GLY A 39 5.80 6.78 -13.22
CA GLY A 39 6.48 8.08 -13.12
C GLY A 39 5.56 9.27 -12.81
N SER A 40 4.28 9.06 -12.49
CA SER A 40 3.34 10.14 -12.14
C SER A 40 3.58 10.81 -10.78
N GLY A 41 4.41 10.20 -9.89
CA GLY A 41 4.70 10.77 -8.57
C GLY A 41 4.15 9.98 -7.37
N LYS A 42 3.42 8.88 -7.59
CA LYS A 42 2.81 8.06 -6.52
C LYS A 42 3.80 7.61 -5.44
N THR A 43 4.90 6.99 -5.87
CA THR A 43 5.97 6.54 -4.96
C THR A 43 6.67 7.71 -4.28
N THR A 44 6.81 8.86 -4.96
CA THR A 44 7.36 10.08 -4.36
C THR A 44 6.44 10.57 -3.23
N PHE A 45 5.13 10.66 -3.47
CA PHE A 45 4.17 11.03 -2.44
C PHE A 45 4.20 10.06 -1.25
N LEU A 46 4.17 8.75 -1.53
CA LEU A 46 4.28 7.74 -0.47
C LEU A 46 5.57 7.89 0.35
N ARG A 47 6.71 8.18 -0.29
CA ARG A 47 7.99 8.41 0.40
C ARG A 47 7.95 9.67 1.27
N ILE A 48 7.28 10.73 0.82
CA ILE A 48 7.07 11.94 1.62
C ILE A 48 6.27 11.60 2.88
N LEU A 49 5.15 10.88 2.75
CA LEU A 49 4.35 10.45 3.91
C LEU A 49 5.14 9.54 4.86
N ALA A 50 6.03 8.71 4.33
CA ALA A 50 6.92 7.85 5.10
C ALA A 50 8.03 8.63 5.85
N GLY A 51 8.28 9.89 5.50
CA GLY A 51 9.41 10.68 5.98
C GLY A 51 10.75 10.24 5.37
N LEU A 52 10.71 9.61 4.19
CA LEU A 52 11.88 9.15 3.43
C LEU A 52 12.28 10.14 2.33
N GLU A 53 11.43 11.11 2.05
CA GLU A 53 11.65 12.19 1.09
C GLU A 53 11.08 13.48 1.68
N GLN A 54 11.69 14.62 1.38
CA GLN A 54 11.20 15.93 1.77
C GLN A 54 10.37 16.54 0.63
N HIS A 55 9.27 17.20 0.96
CA HIS A 55 8.53 18.06 0.04
C HIS A 55 9.18 19.44 0.02
N ASP A 56 8.98 20.18 -1.08
CA ASP A 56 9.59 21.48 -1.28
C ASP A 56 8.65 22.61 -0.83
N ASP A 57 7.32 22.39 -0.89
CA ASP A 57 6.30 23.32 -0.41
C ASP A 57 5.03 22.57 0.00
N GLY A 58 4.10 23.26 0.68
CA GLY A 58 2.86 22.69 1.18
C GLY A 58 2.96 22.15 2.60
N THR A 59 1.93 21.44 3.04
CA THR A 59 1.86 20.87 4.39
C THR A 59 1.58 19.38 4.33
N VAL A 60 2.26 18.60 5.20
CA VAL A 60 2.11 17.15 5.32
C VAL A 60 2.03 16.78 6.80
N GLU A 61 0.88 16.27 7.19
CA GLU A 61 0.63 15.78 8.54
C GLU A 61 0.37 14.28 8.50
N THR A 62 1.17 13.51 9.24
CA THR A 62 1.07 12.06 9.30
C THR A 62 1.16 11.54 10.74
N PRO A 63 0.54 10.39 11.05
CA PRO A 63 0.74 9.74 12.34
C PRO A 63 2.20 9.38 12.58
N GLY A 64 2.66 9.49 13.82
CA GLY A 64 4.02 9.08 14.20
C GLY A 64 4.28 7.58 14.01
N GLN A 65 3.26 6.75 14.24
CA GLN A 65 3.31 5.29 14.01
C GLN A 65 2.92 4.99 12.57
N ARG A 66 3.88 5.05 11.67
CA ARG A 66 3.71 4.73 10.25
C ARG A 66 4.71 3.68 9.80
N THR A 67 4.30 2.81 8.90
CA THR A 67 5.13 1.77 8.31
C THR A 67 4.90 1.66 6.80
N VAL A 68 5.95 1.19 6.09
CA VAL A 68 5.92 1.02 4.64
C VAL A 68 6.16 -0.45 4.30
N VAL A 69 5.36 -0.96 3.38
CA VAL A 69 5.61 -2.19 2.64
C VAL A 69 5.94 -1.81 1.22
N PHE A 70 7.17 -2.09 0.80
CA PHE A 70 7.65 -1.77 -0.54
C PHE A 70 7.32 -2.90 -1.54
N GLN A 71 7.41 -2.62 -2.82
CA GLN A 71 7.31 -3.58 -3.90
C GLN A 71 8.27 -4.76 -3.71
N GLU A 72 9.53 -4.47 -3.38
CA GLU A 72 10.48 -5.48 -2.93
C GLU A 72 10.42 -5.64 -1.41
N PRO A 73 10.45 -6.87 -0.87
CA PRO A 73 10.33 -7.13 0.58
C PRO A 73 11.43 -6.49 1.43
N ARG A 74 12.58 -6.18 0.84
CA ARG A 74 13.76 -5.58 1.50
C ARG A 74 14.11 -6.29 2.81
N LEU A 75 14.20 -7.63 2.74
CA LEU A 75 14.64 -8.44 3.87
C LEU A 75 16.17 -8.44 3.96
N VAL A 76 16.69 -8.36 5.18
CA VAL A 76 18.12 -8.47 5.44
C VAL A 76 18.50 -9.95 5.36
N ALA A 77 19.25 -10.34 4.32
CA ALA A 77 19.60 -11.75 4.04
C ALA A 77 20.37 -12.40 5.20
N ALA A 78 21.19 -11.65 5.92
CA ALA A 78 21.99 -12.10 7.06
C ALA A 78 21.19 -12.21 8.38
N LYS A 79 19.85 -12.01 8.36
CA LYS A 79 18.98 -12.11 9.53
C LYS A 79 17.89 -13.17 9.30
N ARG A 80 17.54 -13.93 10.35
CA ARG A 80 16.41 -14.85 10.31
C ARG A 80 15.09 -14.08 10.10
N VAL A 81 14.05 -14.79 9.67
CA VAL A 81 12.72 -14.23 9.42
C VAL A 81 12.20 -13.45 10.61
N ARG A 82 12.24 -14.02 11.82
CA ARG A 82 11.82 -13.31 13.04
C ARG A 82 12.61 -12.02 13.28
N ASP A 83 13.93 -12.04 13.04
CA ASP A 83 14.78 -10.89 13.26
C ASP A 83 14.57 -9.80 12.18
N ASN A 84 14.13 -10.21 10.99
CA ASN A 84 13.63 -9.29 9.96
C ASN A 84 12.32 -8.61 10.39
N VAL A 85 11.38 -9.35 10.99
CA VAL A 85 10.15 -8.77 11.54
C VAL A 85 10.45 -7.76 12.64
N LEU A 86 11.44 -8.04 13.49
CA LEU A 86 11.88 -7.18 14.61
C LEU A 86 12.89 -6.10 14.21
N LEU A 87 13.16 -5.91 12.92
CA LEU A 87 14.17 -4.95 12.48
C LEU A 87 13.89 -3.54 13.05
N GLY A 88 14.90 -2.99 13.75
CA GLY A 88 14.79 -1.68 14.43
C GLY A 88 14.04 -1.71 15.78
N GLN A 89 13.72 -2.90 16.30
CA GLN A 89 13.17 -3.07 17.65
C GLN A 89 14.14 -3.84 18.55
N ARG A 90 14.05 -3.59 19.86
CA ARG A 90 14.83 -4.36 20.85
C ARG A 90 14.25 -5.76 20.95
N ALA A 91 15.10 -6.80 20.80
CA ALA A 91 14.71 -8.20 20.88
C ALA A 91 14.51 -8.63 22.35
N THR A 92 13.32 -8.50 22.87
CA THR A 92 12.88 -8.98 24.20
C THR A 92 12.03 -10.25 24.04
N ALA A 93 11.68 -10.90 25.14
CA ALA A 93 10.73 -12.01 25.11
C ALA A 93 9.35 -11.57 24.61
N ALA A 94 8.92 -10.36 24.95
CA ALA A 94 7.64 -9.79 24.51
C ALA A 94 7.63 -9.52 23.00
N THR A 95 8.67 -8.81 22.47
CA THR A 95 8.74 -8.51 21.03
C THR A 95 8.91 -9.77 20.18
N ARG A 96 9.62 -10.79 20.68
CA ARG A 96 9.73 -12.08 20.00
C ARG A 96 8.38 -12.80 19.91
N ARG A 97 7.55 -12.76 20.97
CA ARG A 97 6.17 -13.29 20.92
C ARG A 97 5.31 -12.52 19.94
N ALA A 98 5.37 -11.19 19.95
CA ALA A 98 4.67 -10.34 19.00
C ALA A 98 5.06 -10.66 17.55
N ALA A 99 6.36 -10.85 17.27
CA ALA A 99 6.83 -11.24 15.94
C ALA A 99 6.30 -12.62 15.50
N SER A 100 6.27 -13.61 16.41
CA SER A 100 5.69 -14.92 16.10
C SER A 100 4.19 -14.83 15.84
N ALA A 101 3.46 -14.02 16.60
CA ALA A 101 2.03 -13.77 16.39
C ALA A 101 1.79 -13.09 15.02
N ALA A 102 2.57 -12.05 14.68
CA ALA A 102 2.47 -11.38 13.38
C ALA A 102 2.80 -12.33 12.21
N LEU A 103 3.79 -13.22 12.36
CA LEU A 103 4.11 -14.24 11.37
C LEU A 103 2.96 -15.25 11.22
N ALA A 104 2.36 -15.69 12.32
CA ALA A 104 1.20 -16.58 12.26
C ALA A 104 0.01 -15.91 11.56
N GLU A 105 -0.22 -14.62 11.82
CA GLU A 105 -1.30 -13.84 11.20
C GLU A 105 -1.16 -13.72 9.69
N VAL A 106 0.07 -13.66 9.17
CA VAL A 106 0.33 -13.68 7.72
C VAL A 106 0.50 -15.10 7.15
N GLY A 107 0.19 -16.15 7.93
CA GLY A 107 0.26 -17.54 7.48
C GLY A 107 1.68 -18.10 7.38
N LEU A 108 2.60 -17.61 8.22
CA LEU A 108 4.01 -18.05 8.29
C LEU A 108 4.39 -18.59 9.67
N ALA A 109 3.44 -19.17 10.41
CA ALA A 109 3.74 -19.87 11.66
C ALA A 109 4.81 -20.97 11.44
N GLY A 110 5.80 -21.05 12.32
CA GLY A 110 6.91 -22.02 12.23
C GLY A 110 8.07 -21.58 11.31
N ARG A 111 7.95 -20.42 10.62
CA ARG A 111 9.01 -19.89 9.74
C ARG A 111 9.99 -18.94 10.44
N GLU A 112 9.89 -18.74 11.75
CA GLU A 112 10.65 -17.76 12.54
C GLU A 112 12.16 -17.89 12.37
N ARG A 113 12.63 -19.15 12.23
CA ARG A 113 14.06 -19.50 12.13
C ARG A 113 14.54 -19.64 10.68
N SER A 114 13.65 -19.55 9.69
CA SER A 114 14.01 -19.62 8.28
C SER A 114 14.92 -18.45 7.87
N TRP A 115 15.67 -18.64 6.79
CA TRP A 115 16.44 -17.58 6.16
C TRP A 115 15.63 -16.93 5.03
N PRO A 116 15.78 -15.64 4.74
CA PRO A 116 15.12 -14.98 3.61
C PRO A 116 15.34 -15.67 2.27
N THR A 117 16.54 -16.21 2.05
CA THR A 117 16.91 -16.92 0.82
C THR A 117 16.16 -18.23 0.59
N THR A 118 15.51 -18.78 1.61
CA THR A 118 14.69 -20.02 1.52
C THR A 118 13.21 -19.72 1.32
N LEU A 119 12.81 -18.45 1.23
CA LEU A 119 11.43 -18.04 1.05
C LEU A 119 11.09 -17.86 -0.42
N SER A 120 9.86 -18.22 -0.80
CA SER A 120 9.28 -17.75 -2.07
C SER A 120 9.06 -16.24 -2.04
N GLY A 121 8.90 -15.59 -3.21
CA GLY A 121 8.62 -14.16 -3.28
C GLY A 121 7.38 -13.75 -2.48
N GLY A 122 6.32 -14.55 -2.54
CA GLY A 122 5.10 -14.31 -1.75
C GLY A 122 5.29 -14.52 -0.25
N GLU A 123 6.13 -15.48 0.18
CA GLU A 123 6.49 -15.63 1.60
C GLU A 123 7.32 -14.43 2.08
N ALA A 124 8.30 -13.99 1.29
CA ALA A 124 9.11 -12.81 1.61
C ALA A 124 8.25 -11.54 1.75
N GLN A 125 7.26 -11.36 0.86
CA GLN A 125 6.32 -10.24 0.94
C GLN A 125 5.43 -10.32 2.19
N ARG A 126 4.99 -11.53 2.58
CA ARG A 126 4.27 -11.71 3.85
C ARG A 126 5.13 -11.42 5.09
N VAL A 127 6.43 -11.73 5.05
CA VAL A 127 7.36 -11.32 6.12
C VAL A 127 7.47 -9.78 6.20
N ALA A 128 7.55 -9.08 5.06
CA ALA A 128 7.55 -7.62 5.03
C ALA A 128 6.25 -7.03 5.61
N LEU A 129 5.11 -7.65 5.33
CA LEU A 129 3.83 -7.26 5.91
C LEU A 129 3.79 -7.52 7.42
N ALA A 130 4.27 -8.67 7.92
CA ALA A 130 4.39 -8.95 9.35
C ALA A 130 5.31 -7.94 10.07
N ARG A 131 6.43 -7.55 9.43
CA ARG A 131 7.32 -6.48 9.92
C ARG A 131 6.61 -5.14 10.04
N ALA A 132 5.69 -4.83 9.12
CA ALA A 132 4.89 -3.61 9.21
C ALA A 132 3.90 -3.68 10.37
N LEU A 133 3.18 -4.80 10.51
CA LEU A 133 2.08 -4.99 11.48
C LEU A 133 2.57 -5.10 12.93
N VAL A 134 3.72 -5.72 13.19
CA VAL A 134 4.26 -5.88 14.56
C VAL A 134 4.50 -4.55 15.27
N ARG A 135 4.49 -3.45 14.52
CA ARG A 135 4.63 -2.08 15.04
C ARG A 135 3.30 -1.40 15.35
N GLU A 136 2.18 -2.11 15.13
CA GLU A 136 0.82 -1.57 15.32
C GLU A 136 0.63 -0.20 14.66
N PRO A 137 0.85 -0.09 13.33
CA PRO A 137 0.87 1.18 12.65
C PRO A 137 -0.51 1.83 12.65
N ARG A 138 -0.54 3.15 12.85
CA ARG A 138 -1.72 3.97 12.58
C ARG A 138 -1.85 4.34 11.11
N LEU A 139 -0.74 4.30 10.36
CA LEU A 139 -0.70 4.49 8.92
C LEU A 139 0.13 3.38 8.28
N LEU A 140 -0.50 2.65 7.37
CA LEU A 140 0.12 1.61 6.56
C LEU A 140 0.26 2.10 5.12
N LEU A 141 1.48 2.24 4.65
CA LEU A 141 1.81 2.66 3.30
C LEU A 141 2.23 1.43 2.48
N LEU A 142 1.57 1.22 1.36
CA LEU A 142 1.77 0.06 0.47
C LEU A 142 2.21 0.55 -0.90
N ASP A 143 3.47 0.32 -1.26
CA ASP A 143 4.07 0.75 -2.54
C ASP A 143 4.12 -0.43 -3.50
N GLU A 144 3.14 -0.55 -4.38
CA GLU A 144 2.96 -1.64 -5.36
C GLU A 144 3.20 -3.06 -4.78
N PRO A 145 2.59 -3.42 -3.65
CA PRO A 145 2.98 -4.59 -2.85
C PRO A 145 2.69 -5.93 -3.54
N PHE A 146 1.98 -5.91 -4.67
CA PHE A 146 1.56 -7.11 -5.39
C PHE A 146 2.22 -7.25 -6.78
N ALA A 147 2.97 -6.25 -7.25
CA ALA A 147 3.45 -6.20 -8.63
C ALA A 147 4.38 -7.36 -9.01
N ALA A 148 5.22 -7.82 -8.07
CA ALA A 148 6.19 -8.90 -8.32
C ALA A 148 5.62 -10.32 -8.08
N LEU A 149 4.31 -10.45 -7.83
CA LEU A 149 3.68 -11.74 -7.48
C LEU A 149 2.99 -12.38 -8.69
N ASP A 150 3.05 -13.71 -8.75
CA ASP A 150 2.21 -14.47 -9.67
C ASP A 150 0.71 -14.30 -9.36
N ALA A 151 -0.16 -14.63 -10.30
CA ALA A 151 -1.59 -14.37 -10.21
C ALA A 151 -2.26 -14.97 -8.97
N LEU A 152 -1.94 -16.23 -8.62
CA LEU A 152 -2.56 -16.90 -7.47
C LEU A 152 -2.06 -16.33 -6.14
N THR A 153 -0.76 -16.09 -6.04
CA THR A 153 -0.13 -15.47 -4.87
C THR A 153 -0.64 -14.04 -4.68
N ARG A 154 -0.84 -13.28 -5.77
CA ARG A 154 -1.42 -11.93 -5.76
C ARG A 154 -2.83 -11.94 -5.15
N ILE A 155 -3.72 -12.82 -5.62
CA ILE A 155 -5.09 -12.94 -5.08
C ILE A 155 -5.06 -13.25 -3.58
N ARG A 156 -4.22 -14.19 -3.14
CA ARG A 156 -4.08 -14.54 -1.73
C ARG A 156 -3.55 -13.38 -0.90
N MET A 157 -2.61 -12.62 -1.44
CA MET A 157 -2.00 -11.47 -0.76
C MET A 157 -2.98 -10.30 -0.65
N GLN A 158 -3.77 -10.01 -1.69
CA GLN A 158 -4.84 -9.03 -1.67
C GLN A 158 -5.88 -9.37 -0.60
N ALA A 159 -6.34 -10.62 -0.54
CA ALA A 159 -7.27 -11.08 0.49
C ALA A 159 -6.68 -10.95 1.91
N LEU A 160 -5.39 -11.24 2.08
CA LEU A 160 -4.67 -11.08 3.33
C LEU A 160 -4.62 -9.61 3.76
N VAL A 161 -4.21 -8.70 2.87
CA VAL A 161 -4.15 -7.25 3.15
C VAL A 161 -5.53 -6.70 3.50
N ALA A 162 -6.58 -7.08 2.74
CA ALA A 162 -7.96 -6.67 3.04
C ALA A 162 -8.42 -7.13 4.43
N ARG A 163 -8.08 -8.37 4.83
CA ARG A 163 -8.38 -8.91 6.16
C ARG A 163 -7.65 -8.14 7.25
N LEU A 164 -6.35 -7.90 7.09
CA LEU A 164 -5.51 -7.22 8.07
C LEU A 164 -5.93 -5.75 8.25
N ALA A 165 -6.21 -5.04 7.17
CA ALA A 165 -6.73 -3.67 7.24
C ALA A 165 -8.04 -3.60 8.03
N ARG A 166 -8.93 -4.57 7.87
CA ARG A 166 -10.20 -4.64 8.64
C ARG A 166 -9.99 -4.95 10.12
N VAL A 167 -9.03 -5.81 10.46
CA VAL A 167 -8.75 -6.22 11.85
C VAL A 167 -8.05 -5.11 12.62
N HIS A 168 -6.97 -4.57 12.06
CA HIS A 168 -6.11 -3.58 12.73
C HIS A 168 -6.58 -2.14 12.55
N ARG A 169 -7.41 -1.85 11.54
CA ARG A 169 -7.97 -0.54 11.19
C ARG A 169 -6.95 0.61 11.13
N PRO A 170 -5.77 0.43 10.54
CA PRO A 170 -4.92 1.57 10.24
C PRO A 170 -5.57 2.44 9.15
N ALA A 171 -5.15 3.70 9.04
CA ALA A 171 -5.26 4.41 7.78
C ALA A 171 -4.36 3.70 6.75
N VAL A 172 -4.84 3.42 5.54
CA VAL A 172 -4.06 2.71 4.50
C VAL A 172 -3.98 3.55 3.24
N LEU A 173 -2.77 3.76 2.74
CA LEU A 173 -2.54 4.27 1.39
C LEU A 173 -1.90 3.17 0.56
N LEU A 174 -2.61 2.72 -0.47
CA LEU A 174 -2.10 1.80 -1.48
C LEU A 174 -1.72 2.57 -2.73
N VAL A 175 -0.45 2.52 -3.11
CA VAL A 175 0.00 2.97 -4.42
C VAL A 175 -0.01 1.77 -5.36
N THR A 176 -0.73 1.90 -6.47
CA THR A 176 -0.82 0.86 -7.50
C THR A 176 -1.08 1.47 -8.87
N HIS A 177 -0.79 0.73 -9.92
CA HIS A 177 -1.22 1.02 -11.29
C HIS A 177 -2.34 0.08 -11.75
N ASP A 178 -2.75 -0.88 -10.91
CA ASP A 178 -3.80 -1.86 -11.20
C ASP A 178 -5.16 -1.35 -10.68
N VAL A 179 -6.07 -1.06 -11.62
CA VAL A 179 -7.42 -0.56 -11.32
C VAL A 179 -8.25 -1.59 -10.55
N ASP A 180 -8.10 -2.88 -10.87
CA ASP A 180 -8.82 -3.95 -10.18
C ASP A 180 -8.40 -4.04 -8.71
N GLU A 181 -7.10 -3.91 -8.41
CA GLU A 181 -6.59 -3.88 -7.05
C GLU A 181 -7.18 -2.71 -6.25
N ALA A 182 -7.21 -1.52 -6.86
CA ALA A 182 -7.79 -0.34 -6.24
C ALA A 182 -9.27 -0.56 -5.90
N ILE A 183 -10.08 -1.04 -6.84
CA ILE A 183 -11.52 -1.29 -6.61
C ILE A 183 -11.72 -2.39 -5.56
N LEU A 184 -10.94 -3.47 -5.60
CA LEU A 184 -11.11 -4.59 -4.67
C LEU A 184 -10.79 -4.23 -3.23
N LEU A 185 -9.82 -3.32 -3.00
CA LEU A 185 -9.25 -3.07 -1.68
C LEU A 185 -9.67 -1.74 -1.07
N ALA A 186 -9.76 -0.66 -1.85
CA ALA A 186 -9.91 0.68 -1.32
C ALA A 186 -11.37 1.07 -1.05
N ASP A 187 -11.60 1.95 -0.09
CA ASP A 187 -12.89 2.61 0.13
C ASP A 187 -13.07 3.77 -0.86
N ARG A 188 -11.96 4.41 -1.21
CA ARG A 188 -11.87 5.53 -2.16
C ARG A 188 -10.62 5.37 -3.02
N VAL A 189 -10.74 5.74 -4.29
CA VAL A 189 -9.66 5.73 -5.28
C VAL A 189 -9.39 7.17 -5.68
N ALA A 190 -8.15 7.63 -5.50
CA ALA A 190 -7.65 8.89 -6.01
C ALA A 190 -6.78 8.63 -7.25
N VAL A 191 -7.01 9.38 -8.32
CA VAL A 191 -6.24 9.28 -9.56
C VAL A 191 -5.23 10.42 -9.63
N LEU A 192 -3.94 10.08 -9.66
CA LEU A 192 -2.86 11.03 -9.79
C LEU A 192 -2.57 11.31 -11.26
N ARG A 193 -2.76 12.55 -11.67
CA ARG A 193 -2.49 13.04 -13.01
C ARG A 193 -1.77 14.39 -12.93
N ASP A 194 -0.71 14.55 -13.70
CA ASP A 194 0.07 15.79 -13.81
C ASP A 194 0.49 16.40 -12.45
N GLY A 195 0.87 15.54 -11.51
CA GLY A 195 1.31 15.95 -10.18
C GLY A 195 0.19 16.35 -9.22
N LYS A 196 -1.08 16.17 -9.59
CA LYS A 196 -2.28 16.52 -8.79
C LYS A 196 -3.25 15.36 -8.70
N VAL A 197 -4.17 15.42 -7.75
CA VAL A 197 -5.34 14.55 -7.74
C VAL A 197 -6.31 15.07 -8.81
N GLY A 198 -6.46 14.32 -9.90
CA GLY A 198 -7.37 14.64 -11.01
C GLY A 198 -8.81 14.23 -10.73
N ALA A 199 -8.99 13.09 -10.06
CA ALA A 199 -10.30 12.57 -9.69
C ALA A 199 -10.22 11.78 -8.38
N GLU A 200 -11.30 11.82 -7.62
CA GLU A 200 -11.53 10.95 -6.46
C GLU A 200 -12.87 10.24 -6.61
N VAL A 201 -12.88 8.93 -6.46
CA VAL A 201 -14.05 8.10 -6.68
C VAL A 201 -14.25 7.16 -5.50
N GLU A 202 -15.43 7.20 -4.88
CA GLU A 202 -15.82 6.23 -3.86
C GLU A 202 -16.08 4.86 -4.48
N VAL A 203 -15.74 3.80 -3.75
CA VAL A 203 -16.01 2.43 -4.18
C VAL A 203 -17.25 1.91 -3.45
N PRO A 204 -18.44 1.90 -4.10
CA PRO A 204 -19.73 1.72 -3.43
C PRO A 204 -20.06 0.25 -3.13
N PHE A 205 -19.09 -0.66 -3.26
CA PHE A 205 -19.34 -2.09 -3.10
C PHE A 205 -19.02 -2.57 -1.68
N ALA A 206 -19.93 -3.37 -1.12
CA ALA A 206 -19.72 -4.04 0.16
C ALA A 206 -18.54 -5.02 0.12
N ARG A 207 -17.85 -5.17 1.24
CA ARG A 207 -16.73 -6.13 1.39
C ARG A 207 -17.24 -7.50 1.89
N PRO A 208 -16.65 -8.62 1.46
CA PRO A 208 -15.54 -8.77 0.52
C PRO A 208 -15.97 -8.51 -0.93
N ARG A 209 -15.20 -7.71 -1.65
CA ARG A 209 -15.49 -7.35 -3.04
C ARG A 209 -15.03 -8.43 -4.01
N ARG A 210 -15.74 -8.54 -5.13
CA ARG A 210 -15.45 -9.49 -6.21
C ARG A 210 -15.62 -8.79 -7.56
N ARG A 211 -14.82 -9.17 -8.56
CA ARG A 211 -14.91 -8.62 -9.92
C ARG A 211 -16.28 -8.79 -10.59
N GLY A 212 -17.06 -9.79 -10.15
CA GLY A 212 -18.39 -10.09 -10.71
C GLY A 212 -19.55 -9.32 -10.09
N VAL A 213 -19.34 -8.36 -9.17
CA VAL A 213 -20.45 -7.57 -8.64
C VAL A 213 -20.98 -6.61 -9.70
N PRO A 214 -22.32 -6.38 -9.75
CA PRO A 214 -22.90 -5.39 -10.67
C PRO A 214 -22.25 -4.01 -10.50
N GLY A 215 -21.95 -3.34 -11.61
CA GLY A 215 -21.30 -2.02 -11.62
C GLY A 215 -19.76 -2.03 -11.48
N PHE A 216 -19.13 -3.17 -11.19
CA PHE A 216 -17.66 -3.24 -11.12
C PHE A 216 -17.00 -2.86 -12.45
N GLY A 217 -17.54 -3.38 -13.58
CA GLY A 217 -17.04 -3.07 -14.92
C GLY A 217 -17.20 -1.58 -15.27
N ASP A 218 -18.31 -0.96 -14.85
CA ASP A 218 -18.55 0.46 -15.09
C ASP A 218 -17.58 1.34 -14.33
N LEU A 219 -17.38 1.06 -13.03
CA LEU A 219 -16.41 1.76 -12.20
C LEU A 219 -14.98 1.59 -12.76
N ARG A 220 -14.64 0.38 -13.20
CA ARG A 220 -13.34 0.08 -13.82
C ARG A 220 -13.13 0.91 -15.08
N ARG A 221 -14.12 0.96 -16.00
CA ARG A 221 -14.04 1.79 -17.21
C ARG A 221 -13.89 3.27 -16.88
N GLY A 222 -14.64 3.79 -15.92
CA GLY A 222 -14.52 5.18 -15.46
C GLY A 222 -13.10 5.51 -14.97
N LEU A 223 -12.50 4.65 -14.12
CA LEU A 223 -11.15 4.84 -13.64
C LEU A 223 -10.09 4.72 -14.73
N LEU A 224 -10.28 3.83 -15.73
CA LEU A 224 -9.39 3.73 -16.88
C LEU A 224 -9.46 4.99 -17.75
N ALA A 225 -10.66 5.54 -17.97
CA ALA A 225 -10.83 6.81 -18.68
C ALA A 225 -10.11 7.97 -17.95
N GLU A 226 -10.20 8.05 -16.62
CA GLU A 226 -9.45 9.04 -15.82
C GLU A 226 -7.93 8.87 -15.94
N LEU A 227 -7.45 7.65 -16.19
CA LEU A 227 -6.03 7.38 -16.46
C LEU A 227 -5.64 7.68 -17.92
N GLY A 228 -6.59 8.10 -18.77
CA GLY A 228 -6.35 8.34 -20.19
C GLY A 228 -6.23 7.06 -21.02
N VAL A 229 -6.73 5.94 -20.50
CA VAL A 229 -6.77 4.66 -21.22
C VAL A 229 -8.19 4.46 -21.75
N GLU A 230 -8.38 4.67 -23.05
CA GLU A 230 -9.60 4.25 -23.72
C GLU A 230 -9.57 2.73 -23.90
N GLU A 231 -10.59 2.01 -23.42
CA GLU A 231 -10.76 0.60 -23.76
C GLU A 231 -11.09 0.46 -25.25
N ALA A 232 -10.06 0.42 -26.08
CA ALA A 232 -10.16 0.05 -27.49
C ALA A 232 -10.33 -1.48 -27.61
N ILE A 233 -11.35 -2.04 -26.96
CA ILE A 233 -11.77 -3.43 -27.18
C ILE A 233 -13.19 -3.40 -27.70
N GLY A 234 -13.31 -3.06 -28.98
CA GLY A 234 -14.43 -3.52 -29.80
C GLY A 234 -14.27 -5.03 -29.96
N VAL A 235 -15.00 -5.81 -29.18
CA VAL A 235 -15.24 -7.21 -29.52
C VAL A 235 -16.21 -7.19 -30.69
N ALA A 236 -15.68 -7.52 -31.89
CA ALA A 236 -16.49 -7.92 -33.02
C ALA A 236 -17.07 -9.32 -32.74
#